data_b6003e790c517103e223408e1e126115
#
_entry.id   b6003e790c517103e223408e1e126115
#
_cell.length_a   1.000
_cell.length_b   1.000
_cell.length_c   1.000
_cell.angle_alpha   90.00
_cell.angle_beta   90.00
_cell.angle_gamma   90.00
#
_symmetry.space_group_name_H-M   'P 1'
#
loop_
_entity.id
_entity.type
_entity.pdbx_description
1 polymer ?
#
loop_
_entity_poly.entity_id
_entity_poly.type
_entity_poly.pdbx_seq_one_letter_code
_entity_poly.pdbx_strand_id
1 'polypeptide(L)'
;VRKSPMGGKRTNIVLACPDAWATANPETFTQDLQAIGDTDGFAVRTIRNTVYIVANEPKGVLNGVYDFLERNTDIVFHRPNAQPIYGHTPNLTAKHADYRQVPAFIQRGFQINVDQQYEPSELWLAHNRNNTTAAPEQFRDNRLKYGMWQSYGGGHNLKRWIPPQVYGESNPDFFPMI
;
A
#
# COMPACT_ATOMS: atom_id res chain seq x y z
N VAL A 1 -13.13 -10.47 24.50
CA VAL A 1 -12.31 -11.58 23.98
C VAL A 1 -13.19 -12.84 23.98
N ARG A 2 -13.72 -13.25 22.83
CA ARG A 2 -14.45 -14.52 22.70
C ARG A 2 -13.44 -15.66 22.71
N LYS A 3 -13.49 -16.52 23.69
CA LYS A 3 -12.79 -17.81 23.66
C LYS A 3 -13.43 -18.69 22.59
N SER A 4 -12.66 -19.06 21.59
CA SER A 4 -13.08 -20.03 20.56
C SER A 4 -13.13 -21.45 21.19
N PRO A 5 -14.17 -22.24 20.97
CA PRO A 5 -14.34 -23.52 21.66
C PRO A 5 -13.73 -24.72 20.91
N MET A 6 -12.75 -24.56 20.05
CA MET A 6 -12.14 -25.72 19.39
C MET A 6 -10.61 -25.67 19.41
N GLY A 7 -10.00 -26.77 19.84
CA GLY A 7 -8.57 -27.03 19.96
C GLY A 7 -7.81 -27.17 18.62
N GLY A 8 -8.01 -26.26 17.69
CA GLY A 8 -7.17 -26.13 16.52
C GLY A 8 -5.83 -25.48 16.89
N LYS A 9 -4.73 -25.95 16.30
CA LYS A 9 -3.43 -25.29 16.41
C LYS A 9 -3.59 -23.87 15.88
N ARG A 10 -3.43 -22.88 16.75
CA ARG A 10 -3.47 -21.46 16.37
C ARG A 10 -2.25 -21.15 15.53
N THR A 11 -2.43 -20.60 14.33
CA THR A 11 -1.38 -20.02 13.53
C THR A 11 -1.15 -18.59 14.02
N ASN A 12 0.10 -18.24 14.30
CA ASN A 12 0.48 -16.88 14.60
C ASN A 12 0.76 -16.11 13.31
N ILE A 13 0.44 -14.83 13.29
CA ILE A 13 0.87 -13.91 12.23
C ILE A 13 1.77 -12.88 12.88
N VAL A 14 2.98 -12.72 12.37
CA VAL A 14 3.97 -11.77 12.83
C VAL A 14 4.22 -10.76 11.72
N LEU A 15 4.06 -9.49 12.05
CA LEU A 15 4.34 -8.36 11.17
C LEU A 15 5.66 -7.74 11.61
N ALA A 16 6.63 -7.61 10.71
CA ALA A 16 7.95 -7.12 11.06
C ALA A 16 8.57 -6.21 9.99
N CYS A 17 9.08 -5.09 10.45
CA CYS A 17 9.97 -4.17 9.72
C CYS A 17 11.09 -3.71 10.67
N PRO A 18 12.10 -2.97 10.23
CA PRO A 18 13.27 -2.63 11.05
C PRO A 18 12.95 -2.09 12.44
N ASP A 19 11.91 -1.29 12.59
CA ASP A 19 11.50 -0.73 13.88
C ASP A 19 10.78 -1.74 14.80
N ALA A 20 10.42 -2.89 14.28
CA ALA A 20 9.63 -3.92 14.97
C ALA A 20 10.30 -5.32 14.99
N TRP A 21 11.61 -5.41 14.75
CA TRP A 21 12.34 -6.68 14.73
C TRP A 21 12.45 -7.40 16.08
N ALA A 22 11.97 -6.81 17.16
CA ALA A 22 12.02 -7.45 18.47
C ALA A 22 11.33 -8.84 18.53
N THR A 23 10.44 -9.13 17.58
CA THR A 23 9.66 -10.37 17.51
C THR A 23 10.05 -11.32 16.38
N ALA A 24 10.95 -10.90 15.48
CA ALA A 24 11.42 -11.71 14.37
C ALA A 24 12.91 -11.50 14.17
N ASN A 25 13.66 -12.60 13.92
CA ASN A 25 15.07 -12.48 13.59
C ASN A 25 15.24 -12.03 12.13
N PRO A 26 15.79 -10.82 11.85
CA PRO A 26 15.95 -10.30 10.51
C PRO A 26 16.87 -11.17 9.64
N GLU A 27 17.85 -11.86 10.23
CA GLU A 27 18.77 -12.74 9.51
C GLU A 27 18.04 -13.85 8.74
N THR A 28 16.91 -14.32 9.29
CA THR A 28 16.07 -15.34 8.63
C THR A 28 15.52 -14.87 7.30
N PHE A 29 15.37 -13.55 7.11
CA PHE A 29 14.73 -12.93 5.94
C PHE A 29 15.72 -12.13 5.08
N THR A 30 17.04 -12.26 5.31
CA THR A 30 18.07 -11.45 4.65
C THR A 30 17.91 -11.43 3.12
N GLN A 31 17.70 -12.58 2.50
CA GLN A 31 17.55 -12.66 1.04
C GLN A 31 16.29 -11.95 0.54
N ASP A 32 15.20 -12.05 1.30
CA ASP A 32 13.95 -11.37 0.96
C ASP A 32 14.10 -9.85 1.10
N LEU A 33 14.68 -9.39 2.20
CA LEU A 33 14.87 -7.98 2.47
C LEU A 33 15.86 -7.33 1.49
N GLN A 34 16.93 -8.04 1.10
CA GLN A 34 17.84 -7.59 0.06
C GLN A 34 17.15 -7.45 -1.30
N ALA A 35 16.31 -8.43 -1.66
CA ALA A 35 15.60 -8.39 -2.92
C ALA A 35 14.47 -7.34 -2.97
N ILE A 36 13.86 -7.02 -1.83
CA ILE A 36 12.88 -5.93 -1.69
C ILE A 36 13.57 -4.57 -1.87
N GLY A 37 14.79 -4.43 -1.34
CA GLY A 37 15.56 -3.17 -1.42
C GLY A 37 14.79 -1.98 -0.84
N ASP A 38 15.03 -0.81 -1.40
CA ASP A 38 14.40 0.46 -0.97
C ASP A 38 12.99 0.66 -1.57
N THR A 39 12.18 -0.41 -1.56
CA THR A 39 10.83 -0.37 -2.07
C THR A 39 9.82 -0.70 -0.97
N ASP A 40 8.56 -0.40 -1.21
CA ASP A 40 7.44 -0.85 -0.36
C ASP A 40 6.97 -2.29 -0.71
N GLY A 41 7.91 -3.11 -1.18
CA GLY A 41 7.75 -4.54 -1.35
C GLY A 41 7.70 -5.28 -0.01
N PHE A 42 7.36 -6.55 -0.06
CA PHE A 42 7.22 -7.40 1.12
C PHE A 42 7.51 -8.87 0.79
N ALA A 43 7.72 -9.65 1.84
CA ALA A 43 7.73 -11.10 1.75
C ALA A 43 6.78 -11.71 2.78
N VAL A 44 6.13 -12.80 2.38
CA VAL A 44 5.32 -13.64 3.25
C VAL A 44 6.01 -15.00 3.35
N ARG A 45 6.28 -15.46 4.56
CA ARG A 45 6.97 -16.74 4.82
C ARG A 45 6.31 -17.51 5.93
N THR A 46 6.17 -18.81 5.74
CA THR A 46 5.71 -19.71 6.81
C THR A 46 6.88 -20.42 7.44
N ILE A 47 7.08 -20.21 8.73
CA ILE A 47 8.08 -20.92 9.53
C ILE A 47 7.37 -21.63 10.67
N ARG A 48 7.35 -22.95 10.64
CA ARG A 48 6.59 -23.81 11.59
C ARG A 48 5.11 -23.45 11.59
N ASN A 49 4.59 -22.90 12.68
CA ASN A 49 3.18 -22.52 12.83
C ASN A 49 3.00 -20.98 12.86
N THR A 50 3.86 -20.26 12.17
CA THR A 50 3.84 -18.79 12.16
C THR A 50 4.00 -18.30 10.72
N VAL A 51 3.10 -17.43 10.31
CA VAL A 51 3.21 -16.66 9.06
C VAL A 51 3.88 -15.33 9.40
N TYR A 52 4.97 -15.04 8.72
CA TYR A 52 5.70 -13.79 8.82
C TYR A 52 5.40 -12.92 7.60
N ILE A 53 5.01 -11.69 7.83
CA ILE A 53 4.91 -10.65 6.79
C ILE A 53 5.99 -9.63 7.10
N VAL A 54 7.01 -9.57 6.26
CA VAL A 54 8.22 -8.79 6.49
C VAL A 54 8.49 -7.83 5.35
N ALA A 55 9.04 -6.68 5.67
CA ALA A 55 9.43 -5.65 4.71
C ALA A 55 10.53 -4.76 5.29
N ASN A 56 11.16 -3.94 4.44
CA ASN A 56 12.15 -2.96 4.89
C ASN A 56 11.52 -1.71 5.50
N GLU A 57 10.22 -1.49 5.28
CA GLU A 57 9.48 -0.33 5.80
C GLU A 57 8.03 -0.68 6.18
N PRO A 58 7.38 0.11 7.04
CA PRO A 58 6.00 -0.15 7.50
C PRO A 58 4.99 -0.22 6.36
N LYS A 59 5.17 0.59 5.28
CA LYS A 59 4.30 0.55 4.11
C LYS A 59 4.33 -0.80 3.41
N GLY A 60 5.50 -1.41 3.30
CA GLY A 60 5.65 -2.74 2.73
C GLY A 60 4.93 -3.81 3.56
N VAL A 61 5.00 -3.73 4.89
CA VAL A 61 4.25 -4.63 5.78
C VAL A 61 2.75 -4.46 5.57
N LEU A 62 2.25 -3.22 5.49
CA LEU A 62 0.85 -2.93 5.23
C LEU A 62 0.39 -3.52 3.88
N ASN A 63 1.19 -3.34 2.83
CA ASN A 63 0.94 -3.93 1.52
C ASN A 63 0.87 -5.46 1.59
N GLY A 64 1.78 -6.07 2.35
CA GLY A 64 1.83 -7.51 2.57
C GLY A 64 0.60 -8.05 3.29
N VAL A 65 0.08 -7.31 4.27
CA VAL A 65 -1.16 -7.69 4.97
C VAL A 65 -2.35 -7.73 4.00
N TYR A 66 -2.54 -6.68 3.21
CA TYR A 66 -3.66 -6.64 2.27
C TYR A 66 -3.53 -7.68 1.15
N ASP A 67 -2.32 -7.86 0.61
CA ASP A 67 -2.08 -8.89 -0.40
C ASP A 67 -2.29 -10.30 0.16
N PHE A 68 -1.84 -10.56 1.39
CA PHE A 68 -2.07 -11.84 2.07
C PHE A 68 -3.56 -12.12 2.29
N LEU A 69 -4.33 -11.12 2.69
CA LEU A 69 -5.78 -11.26 2.84
C LEU A 69 -6.45 -11.56 1.51
N GLU A 70 -6.16 -10.82 0.46
CA GLU A 70 -6.75 -11.04 -0.87
C GLU A 70 -6.40 -12.42 -1.45
N ARG A 71 -5.18 -12.91 -1.22
CA ARG A 71 -4.76 -14.24 -1.72
C ARG A 71 -5.36 -15.42 -0.97
N ASN A 72 -5.71 -15.21 0.29
CA ASN A 72 -6.13 -16.30 1.18
C ASN A 72 -7.60 -16.21 1.58
N THR A 73 -8.31 -15.18 1.16
CA THR A 73 -9.73 -14.98 1.38
C THR A 73 -10.41 -14.55 0.09
N ASP A 74 -11.71 -14.39 0.13
CA ASP A 74 -12.53 -13.83 -0.94
C ASP A 74 -12.83 -12.33 -0.73
N ILE A 75 -12.02 -11.65 0.08
CA ILE A 75 -12.17 -10.22 0.32
C ILE A 75 -11.82 -9.41 -0.93
N VAL A 76 -12.67 -8.43 -1.25
CA VAL A 76 -12.46 -7.50 -2.36
C VAL A 76 -12.69 -6.07 -1.89
N PHE A 77 -11.69 -5.23 -2.04
CA PHE A 77 -11.75 -3.80 -1.80
C PHE A 77 -12.13 -3.06 -3.09
N HIS A 78 -13.41 -3.11 -3.46
CA HIS A 78 -13.86 -2.79 -4.81
C HIS A 78 -13.97 -1.30 -5.14
N ARG A 79 -14.23 -0.43 -4.17
CA ARG A 79 -14.33 1.03 -4.37
C ARG A 79 -14.13 1.81 -3.08
N PRO A 80 -13.75 3.11 -3.18
CA PRO A 80 -13.74 4.02 -2.03
C PRO A 80 -15.11 4.10 -1.34
N ASN A 81 -15.11 4.39 -0.06
CA ASN A 81 -16.32 4.59 0.76
C ASN A 81 -17.28 3.39 0.84
N ALA A 82 -16.88 2.23 0.37
CA ALA A 82 -17.69 1.02 0.45
C ALA A 82 -17.08 0.02 1.42
N GLN A 83 -17.94 -0.73 2.08
CA GLN A 83 -17.49 -1.88 2.86
C GLN A 83 -16.87 -2.91 1.92
N PRO A 84 -15.78 -3.60 2.33
CA PRO A 84 -15.23 -4.69 1.57
C PRO A 84 -16.31 -5.75 1.30
N ILE A 85 -16.27 -6.35 0.12
CA ILE A 85 -17.07 -7.53 -0.18
C ILE A 85 -16.28 -8.73 0.33
N TYR A 86 -16.94 -9.62 1.06
CA TYR A 86 -16.35 -10.88 1.50
C TYR A 86 -17.44 -11.92 1.70
N GLY A 87 -17.13 -13.16 1.37
CA GLY A 87 -17.97 -14.30 1.67
C GLY A 87 -17.76 -14.80 3.12
N HIS A 88 -18.56 -15.75 3.53
CA HIS A 88 -18.39 -16.41 4.82
C HIS A 88 -17.43 -17.59 4.69
N THR A 89 -16.20 -17.43 5.15
CA THR A 89 -15.21 -18.52 5.24
C THR A 89 -15.05 -18.94 6.70
N PRO A 90 -15.71 -20.00 7.16
CA PRO A 90 -15.69 -20.38 8.58
C PRO A 90 -14.32 -20.83 9.07
N ASN A 91 -13.48 -21.34 8.18
CA ASN A 91 -12.11 -21.76 8.50
C ASN A 91 -11.13 -21.15 7.50
N LEU A 92 -10.35 -20.19 7.95
CA LEU A 92 -9.31 -19.59 7.13
C LEU A 92 -8.08 -20.52 7.09
N THR A 93 -7.73 -20.98 5.90
CA THR A 93 -6.48 -21.69 5.68
C THR A 93 -5.59 -20.85 4.78
N ALA A 94 -4.41 -20.48 5.27
CA ALA A 94 -3.42 -19.77 4.47
C ALA A 94 -2.81 -20.73 3.44
N LYS A 95 -3.32 -20.68 2.21
CA LYS A 95 -2.83 -21.48 1.07
C LYS A 95 -1.63 -20.85 0.40
N HIS A 96 -1.54 -19.52 0.42
CA HIS A 96 -0.51 -18.72 -0.21
C HIS A 96 0.24 -17.94 0.88
N ALA A 97 1.30 -18.52 1.42
CA ALA A 97 2.06 -17.96 2.53
C ALA A 97 3.58 -18.11 2.39
N ASP A 98 4.07 -18.35 1.15
CA ASP A 98 5.49 -18.42 0.84
C ASP A 98 5.77 -17.75 -0.50
N TYR A 99 5.84 -16.42 -0.48
CA TYR A 99 6.10 -15.61 -1.66
C TYR A 99 6.72 -14.27 -1.29
N ARG A 100 7.27 -13.59 -2.29
CA ARG A 100 7.77 -12.23 -2.21
C ARG A 100 7.18 -11.40 -3.34
N GLN A 101 6.93 -10.14 -3.08
CA GLN A 101 6.47 -9.19 -4.08
C GLN A 101 7.31 -7.91 -4.00
N VAL A 102 7.94 -7.59 -5.11
CA VAL A 102 8.66 -6.34 -5.31
C VAL A 102 7.90 -5.55 -6.37
N PRO A 103 7.49 -4.33 -6.08
CA PRO A 103 6.73 -3.53 -7.04
C PRO A 103 7.60 -3.17 -8.24
N ALA A 104 7.04 -3.29 -9.45
CA ALA A 104 7.72 -2.90 -10.69
C ALA A 104 7.84 -1.37 -10.85
N PHE A 105 6.99 -0.60 -10.17
CA PHE A 105 6.96 0.86 -10.21
C PHE A 105 7.13 1.43 -8.82
N ILE A 106 8.01 2.41 -8.68
CA ILE A 106 8.25 3.13 -7.41
C ILE A 106 7.00 3.89 -6.98
N GLN A 107 6.29 4.50 -7.92
CA GLN A 107 5.06 5.24 -7.65
C GLN A 107 3.86 4.55 -8.27
N ARG A 108 2.83 4.35 -7.47
CA ARG A 108 1.57 3.72 -7.86
C ARG A 108 0.42 4.48 -7.21
N GLY A 109 -0.49 4.96 -8.01
CA GLY A 109 -1.64 5.68 -7.51
C GLY A 109 -2.69 5.92 -8.59
N PHE A 110 -3.88 6.22 -8.14
CA PHE A 110 -4.98 6.68 -8.97
C PHE A 110 -5.39 8.08 -8.54
N GLN A 111 -5.74 8.91 -9.48
CA GLN A 111 -6.46 10.13 -9.18
C GLN A 111 -7.94 9.79 -8.99
N ILE A 112 -8.42 9.94 -7.77
CA ILE A 112 -9.82 9.70 -7.42
C ILE A 112 -10.46 11.07 -7.21
N ASN A 113 -11.42 11.41 -8.06
CA ASN A 113 -12.30 12.55 -7.83
C ASN A 113 -13.38 12.14 -6.84
N VAL A 114 -13.16 12.46 -5.57
CA VAL A 114 -14.16 12.28 -4.51
C VAL A 114 -14.46 13.65 -3.94
N ASP A 115 -15.70 14.04 -3.94
CA ASP A 115 -16.17 15.30 -3.36
C ASP A 115 -15.80 15.36 -1.86
N GLN A 116 -14.60 15.87 -1.57
CA GLN A 116 -14.07 16.18 -0.22
C GLN A 116 -13.93 15.00 0.77
N GLN A 117 -14.08 13.76 0.35
CA GLN A 117 -13.93 12.59 1.22
C GLN A 117 -12.59 11.87 0.96
N TYR A 118 -11.48 12.51 1.35
CA TYR A 118 -10.15 11.98 1.05
C TYR A 118 -9.77 10.76 1.88
N GLU A 119 -10.10 10.72 3.18
CA GLU A 119 -9.66 9.62 4.04
C GLU A 119 -10.14 8.23 3.58
N PRO A 120 -11.42 8.02 3.26
CA PRO A 120 -11.87 6.74 2.73
C PRO A 120 -11.24 6.36 1.39
N SER A 121 -10.88 7.36 0.59
CA SER A 121 -10.20 7.13 -0.69
C SER A 121 -8.75 6.72 -0.49
N GLU A 122 -8.06 7.34 0.44
CA GLU A 122 -6.68 6.98 0.80
C GLU A 122 -6.61 5.59 1.43
N LEU A 123 -7.57 5.22 2.27
CA LEU A 123 -7.70 3.88 2.80
C LEU A 123 -7.90 2.86 1.68
N TRP A 124 -8.79 3.14 0.72
CA TRP A 124 -9.00 2.26 -0.43
C TRP A 124 -7.75 2.15 -1.31
N LEU A 125 -7.03 3.25 -1.54
CA LEU A 125 -5.74 3.23 -2.23
C LEU A 125 -4.73 2.35 -1.49
N ALA A 126 -4.68 2.44 -0.15
CA ALA A 126 -3.81 1.60 0.67
C ALA A 126 -4.17 0.12 0.56
N HIS A 127 -5.45 -0.23 0.62
CA HIS A 127 -5.95 -1.59 0.42
C HIS A 127 -5.48 -2.17 -0.93
N ASN A 128 -5.46 -1.34 -1.96
CA ASN A 128 -5.02 -1.71 -3.31
C ASN A 128 -3.51 -1.47 -3.53
N ARG A 129 -2.73 -1.39 -2.45
CA ARG A 129 -1.26 -1.29 -2.47
C ARG A 129 -0.70 -0.08 -3.24
N ASN A 130 -1.50 0.97 -3.36
CA ASN A 130 -1.02 2.25 -3.87
C ASN A 130 -0.18 2.97 -2.81
N ASN A 131 0.77 3.76 -3.25
CA ASN A 131 1.66 4.51 -2.38
C ASN A 131 1.69 6.01 -2.66
N THR A 132 0.87 6.48 -3.59
CA THR A 132 0.71 7.92 -3.86
C THR A 132 -0.73 8.33 -3.86
N THR A 133 -0.99 9.57 -3.46
CA THR A 133 -2.30 10.20 -3.49
C THR A 133 -2.20 11.63 -3.99
N ALA A 134 -3.25 12.12 -4.62
CA ALA A 134 -3.40 13.52 -5.03
C ALA A 134 -4.07 14.40 -3.96
N ALA A 135 -4.28 13.87 -2.76
CA ALA A 135 -4.92 14.62 -1.67
C ALA A 135 -4.14 15.90 -1.35
N PRO A 136 -4.84 17.03 -1.13
CA PRO A 136 -4.22 18.29 -0.75
C PRO A 136 -3.42 18.21 0.56
N GLU A 137 -2.53 19.18 0.80
CA GLU A 137 -1.64 19.20 1.97
C GLU A 137 -2.39 19.21 3.31
N GLN A 138 -3.57 19.77 3.36
CA GLN A 138 -4.43 19.74 4.56
C GLN A 138 -4.78 18.32 5.03
N PHE A 139 -4.62 17.29 4.18
CA PHE A 139 -4.82 15.87 4.51
C PHE A 139 -3.50 15.12 4.69
N ARG A 140 -2.41 15.82 4.98
CA ARG A 140 -1.08 15.25 5.16
C ARG A 140 -1.06 14.11 6.18
N ASP A 141 -1.73 14.28 7.31
CA ASP A 141 -1.73 13.27 8.39
C ASP A 141 -2.35 11.96 7.93
N ASN A 142 -3.40 12.00 7.10
CA ASN A 142 -3.99 10.82 6.50
C ASN A 142 -3.00 10.12 5.55
N ARG A 143 -2.28 10.88 4.72
CA ARG A 143 -1.24 10.33 3.85
C ARG A 143 -0.16 9.60 4.65
N LEU A 144 0.35 10.22 5.71
CA LEU A 144 1.37 9.64 6.58
C LEU A 144 0.86 8.38 7.29
N LYS A 145 -0.40 8.39 7.75
CA LYS A 145 -1.06 7.23 8.37
C LYS A 145 -1.02 5.97 7.49
N TYR A 146 -1.16 6.14 6.18
CA TYR A 146 -1.17 5.03 5.22
C TYR A 146 0.16 4.87 4.46
N GLY A 147 1.21 5.57 4.86
CA GLY A 147 2.52 5.52 4.20
C GLY A 147 2.46 5.97 2.74
N MET A 148 1.70 7.01 2.44
CA MET A 148 1.53 7.51 1.07
C MET A 148 2.34 8.77 0.84
N TRP A 149 2.89 8.90 -0.37
CA TRP A 149 3.52 10.13 -0.85
C TRP A 149 2.51 11.00 -1.58
N GLN A 150 2.74 12.30 -1.56
CA GLN A 150 1.99 13.18 -2.44
C GLN A 150 2.40 12.95 -3.89
N SER A 151 1.44 12.65 -4.76
CA SER A 151 1.72 12.61 -6.18
C SER A 151 2.05 14.02 -6.66
N TYR A 152 3.10 14.16 -7.45
CA TYR A 152 3.32 15.39 -8.21
C TYR A 152 2.18 15.46 -9.21
N GLY A 153 1.25 16.36 -8.95
CA GLY A 153 0.00 16.49 -9.68
C GLY A 153 0.19 16.43 -11.19
N GLY A 154 -0.35 15.40 -11.78
CA GLY A 154 -0.27 15.11 -13.23
C GLY A 154 -1.32 15.92 -13.90
N GLY A 155 -1.98 16.53 -14.25
CA GLY A 155 -2.96 17.25 -15.02
C GLY A 155 -2.86 18.77 -14.80
N HIS A 156 -3.09 19.53 -15.81
CA HIS A 156 -3.17 21.00 -15.79
C HIS A 156 -1.95 21.75 -15.20
N ASN A 157 -0.81 21.09 -15.05
CA ASN A 157 0.41 21.65 -14.45
C ASN A 157 1.35 22.32 -15.46
N LEU A 158 1.06 22.25 -16.73
CA LEU A 158 1.94 22.84 -17.76
C LEU A 158 2.19 24.34 -17.47
N LYS A 159 1.16 25.08 -17.08
CA LYS A 159 1.28 26.49 -16.70
C LYS A 159 2.18 26.74 -15.48
N ARG A 160 2.36 25.74 -14.61
CA ARG A 160 3.25 25.83 -13.46
C ARG A 160 4.70 25.56 -13.83
N TRP A 161 4.94 24.64 -14.75
CA TRP A 161 6.27 24.26 -15.22
C TRP A 161 6.79 25.20 -16.30
N ILE A 162 5.90 25.64 -17.17
CA ILE A 162 6.18 26.57 -18.28
C ILE A 162 5.18 27.74 -18.18
N PRO A 163 5.38 28.66 -17.23
CA PRO A 163 4.45 29.77 -17.04
C PRO A 163 4.51 30.74 -18.25
N PRO A 164 3.36 31.09 -18.83
CA PRO A 164 3.29 32.00 -19.96
C PRO A 164 3.92 33.37 -19.71
N GLN A 165 3.89 33.83 -18.46
CA GLN A 165 4.48 35.09 -18.03
C GLN A 165 6.02 35.12 -18.15
N VAL A 166 6.65 33.95 -18.13
CA VAL A 166 8.11 33.80 -18.20
C VAL A 166 8.55 33.45 -19.64
N TYR A 167 7.81 32.61 -20.30
CA TYR A 167 8.23 32.03 -21.58
C TYR A 167 7.42 32.51 -22.80
N GLY A 168 6.29 33.19 -22.58
CA GLY A 168 5.38 33.55 -23.68
C GLY A 168 5.97 34.46 -24.75
N GLU A 169 6.82 35.42 -24.35
CA GLU A 169 7.49 36.32 -25.30
C GLU A 169 8.64 35.62 -26.05
N SER A 170 9.43 34.80 -25.34
CA SER A 170 10.60 34.12 -25.92
C SER A 170 10.27 32.86 -26.71
N ASN A 171 9.15 32.21 -26.38
CA ASN A 171 8.73 30.94 -26.96
C ASN A 171 7.22 30.91 -27.18
N PRO A 172 6.67 31.76 -28.07
CA PRO A 172 5.22 31.86 -28.28
C PRO A 172 4.61 30.54 -28.77
N ASP A 173 5.39 29.73 -29.46
CA ASP A 173 4.94 28.42 -29.99
C ASP A 173 4.59 27.39 -28.92
N PHE A 174 5.00 27.63 -27.66
CA PHE A 174 4.62 26.77 -26.53
C PHE A 174 3.17 27.00 -26.10
N PHE A 175 2.57 28.11 -26.53
CA PHE A 175 1.24 28.52 -26.10
C PHE A 175 0.35 28.69 -27.34
N PRO A 176 -0.55 27.72 -27.60
CA PRO A 176 -1.47 27.86 -28.73
C PRO A 176 -2.30 29.13 -28.53
N MET A 177 -2.34 29.95 -29.55
CA MET A 177 -3.23 31.12 -29.58
C MET A 177 -4.67 30.63 -29.52
N ILE A 178 -5.39 31.04 -28.51
CA ILE A 178 -6.82 30.83 -28.40
C ILE A 178 -7.53 31.98 -29.10
#